data_2154e83349719050dbbc524add7a6c37
#
_entry.id   2154e83349719050dbbc524add7a6c37
#
_cell.length_a   1.000
_cell.length_b   1.000
_cell.length_c   1.000
_cell.angle_alpha   90.00
_cell.angle_beta   90.00
_cell.angle_gamma   90.00
#
_symmetry.space_group_name_H-M   'P 1'
#
loop_
_entity.id
_entity.type
_entity.pdbx_description
1 polymer ?
#
loop_
_entity_poly.entity_id
_entity_poly.type
_entity_poly.pdbx_seq_one_letter_code
_entity_poly.pdbx_strand_id
1 'polypeptide(L)'
;MDQDIREITLRIERASELADRILAETGKVLFGQRYMMERLLVGLFADGHVLLEGVPGLAKTLAVKTLAATMQAKFQRIQFTPDLLPADLVGTLVYNQRDGQFTTRKGPLFANFVLADEINRAPAKVQSALLEAMQERQVTIGEKTFPLDEPFLVLATQNPIEQEGTYPLPEAQVDRFMLKVKIDYPRRDDEMKIMRQYSMSDVPPVNAVVVPEEVLRIRKLVEEIYVDPKIEAYVLDIVFATRQPEQFKLSDLKPLIQYGASPRASIYLIKAARAHAFLRRRGYVVPEDIRAIGMDVLRHRVMVSYEAEAEEVTPEDVVNKIFNTIEVP
;
A
#
# COMPACT_ATOMS: atom_id res chain seq x y z
N MET A 1 -21.60 -22.89 -9.22
CA MET A 1 -20.82 -22.37 -8.08
C MET A 1 -19.56 -23.18 -7.79
N ASP A 2 -19.63 -24.45 -7.37
CA ASP A 2 -18.41 -25.25 -7.09
C ASP A 2 -17.53 -25.49 -8.32
N GLN A 3 -18.09 -25.63 -9.49
CA GLN A 3 -17.35 -25.82 -10.74
C GLN A 3 -16.64 -24.55 -11.16
N ASP A 4 -17.27 -23.39 -11.01
CA ASP A 4 -16.70 -22.07 -11.32
C ASP A 4 -15.55 -21.75 -10.36
N ILE A 5 -15.70 -22.04 -9.05
CA ILE A 5 -14.63 -21.84 -8.05
C ILE A 5 -13.41 -22.71 -8.35
N ARG A 6 -13.61 -23.95 -8.79
CA ARG A 6 -12.50 -24.83 -9.18
C ARG A 6 -11.75 -24.32 -10.41
N GLU A 7 -12.49 -23.84 -11.42
CA GLU A 7 -11.88 -23.28 -12.63
C GLU A 7 -11.08 -22.01 -12.32
N ILE A 8 -11.64 -21.09 -11.52
CA ILE A 8 -10.95 -19.89 -11.05
C ILE A 8 -9.70 -20.29 -10.24
N THR A 9 -9.78 -21.27 -9.34
CA THR A 9 -8.64 -21.74 -8.54
C THR A 9 -7.50 -22.24 -9.42
N LEU A 10 -7.79 -23.06 -10.44
CA LEU A 10 -6.77 -23.52 -11.38
C LEU A 10 -6.08 -22.39 -12.17
N ARG A 11 -6.86 -21.36 -12.55
CA ARG A 11 -6.31 -20.18 -13.22
C ARG A 11 -5.42 -19.38 -12.26
N ILE A 12 -5.81 -19.27 -11.00
CA ILE A 12 -5.06 -18.58 -9.96
C ILE A 12 -3.77 -19.31 -9.61
N GLU A 13 -3.80 -20.63 -9.46
CA GLU A 13 -2.60 -21.45 -9.20
C GLU A 13 -1.51 -21.19 -10.24
N ARG A 14 -1.89 -21.18 -11.52
CA ARG A 14 -0.94 -20.88 -12.62
C ARG A 14 -0.46 -19.43 -12.61
N ALA A 15 -1.37 -18.47 -12.39
CA ALA A 15 -1.02 -17.06 -12.40
C ALA A 15 -0.19 -16.64 -11.19
N SER A 16 -0.39 -17.28 -10.03
CA SER A 16 0.35 -16.99 -8.78
C SER A 16 1.83 -17.35 -8.82
N GLU A 17 2.25 -18.26 -9.72
CA GLU A 17 3.67 -18.54 -9.97
C GLU A 17 4.47 -17.28 -10.32
N LEU A 18 3.79 -16.28 -10.90
CA LEU A 18 4.40 -14.98 -11.19
C LEU A 18 4.77 -14.24 -9.90
N ALA A 19 3.93 -14.28 -8.87
CA ALA A 19 4.25 -13.71 -7.56
C ALA A 19 5.47 -14.40 -6.92
N ASP A 20 5.57 -15.73 -7.06
CA ASP A 20 6.72 -16.48 -6.54
C ASP A 20 8.01 -16.08 -7.26
N ARG A 21 7.96 -15.87 -8.59
CA ARG A 21 9.13 -15.37 -9.36
C ARG A 21 9.56 -14.00 -8.89
N ILE A 22 8.61 -13.08 -8.64
CA ILE A 22 8.92 -11.75 -8.10
C ILE A 22 9.58 -11.88 -6.72
N LEU A 23 8.99 -12.68 -5.82
CA LEU A 23 9.52 -12.89 -4.47
C LEU A 23 10.91 -13.56 -4.48
N ALA A 24 11.15 -14.47 -5.40
CA ALA A 24 12.45 -15.10 -5.57
C ALA A 24 13.52 -14.10 -6.05
N GLU A 25 13.20 -13.26 -7.03
CA GLU A 25 14.12 -12.23 -7.52
C GLU A 25 14.39 -11.16 -6.45
N THR A 26 13.35 -10.68 -5.77
CA THR A 26 13.52 -9.69 -4.70
C THR A 26 14.27 -10.25 -3.50
N GLY A 27 14.10 -11.53 -3.20
CA GLY A 27 14.81 -12.25 -2.13
C GLY A 27 16.33 -12.38 -2.33
N LYS A 28 16.85 -12.13 -3.54
CA LYS A 28 18.30 -12.10 -3.81
C LYS A 28 18.99 -10.91 -3.13
N VAL A 29 18.26 -9.80 -2.94
CA VAL A 29 18.79 -8.54 -2.41
C VAL A 29 18.08 -8.03 -1.16
N LEU A 30 16.90 -8.56 -0.83
CA LEU A 30 16.12 -8.16 0.33
C LEU A 30 16.02 -9.31 1.33
N PHE A 31 16.69 -9.17 2.47
CA PHE A 31 16.66 -10.15 3.54
C PHE A 31 15.77 -9.67 4.70
N GLY A 32 14.98 -10.60 5.29
CA GLY A 32 14.13 -10.32 6.45
C GLY A 32 12.90 -9.46 6.20
N GLN A 33 12.65 -9.00 4.96
CA GLN A 33 11.56 -8.09 4.62
C GLN A 33 10.45 -8.77 3.79
N ARG A 34 10.24 -10.08 3.98
CA ARG A 34 9.24 -10.83 3.25
C ARG A 34 7.82 -10.30 3.48
N TYR A 35 7.49 -9.94 4.72
CA TYR A 35 6.20 -9.34 5.07
C TYR A 35 5.93 -8.07 4.26
N MET A 36 6.90 -7.13 4.23
CA MET A 36 6.79 -5.92 3.43
C MET A 36 6.55 -6.24 1.96
N MET A 37 7.33 -7.16 1.38
CA MET A 37 7.18 -7.53 -0.04
C MET A 37 5.82 -8.16 -0.34
N GLU A 38 5.29 -9.04 0.50
CA GLU A 38 3.94 -9.60 0.35
C GLU A 38 2.88 -8.49 0.40
N ARG A 39 3.01 -7.48 1.29
CA ARG A 39 2.09 -6.33 1.35
C ARG A 39 2.19 -5.41 0.14
N LEU A 40 3.39 -5.21 -0.41
CA LEU A 40 3.57 -4.48 -1.67
C LEU A 40 2.89 -5.21 -2.84
N LEU A 41 2.99 -6.54 -2.91
CA LEU A 41 2.29 -7.34 -3.91
C LEU A 41 0.76 -7.31 -3.73
N VAL A 42 0.26 -7.34 -2.48
CA VAL A 42 -1.16 -7.15 -2.20
C VAL A 42 -1.63 -5.79 -2.72
N GLY A 43 -0.91 -4.71 -2.42
CA GLY A 43 -1.21 -3.37 -2.94
C GLY A 43 -1.20 -3.32 -4.47
N LEU A 44 -0.20 -3.93 -5.10
CA LEU A 44 -0.04 -3.97 -6.56
C LEU A 44 -1.20 -4.70 -7.25
N PHE A 45 -1.56 -5.91 -6.77
CA PHE A 45 -2.58 -6.75 -7.38
C PHE A 45 -4.02 -6.33 -7.03
N ALA A 46 -4.22 -5.67 -5.87
CA ALA A 46 -5.50 -5.09 -5.48
C ALA A 46 -5.73 -3.66 -6.03
N ASP A 47 -4.79 -3.13 -6.83
CA ASP A 47 -4.81 -1.75 -7.33
C ASP A 47 -4.96 -0.70 -6.21
N GLY A 48 -4.12 -0.81 -5.19
CA GLY A 48 -4.14 0.06 -4.01
C GLY A 48 -2.76 0.59 -3.65
N HIS A 49 -2.69 1.86 -3.27
CA HIS A 49 -1.45 2.51 -2.83
C HIS A 49 -1.08 2.10 -1.40
N VAL A 50 0.21 2.15 -1.07
CA VAL A 50 0.73 1.65 0.21
C VAL A 50 1.54 2.75 0.92
N LEU A 51 1.26 2.93 2.20
CA LEU A 51 2.03 3.76 3.11
C LEU A 51 2.96 2.88 3.95
N LEU A 52 4.26 3.13 3.89
CA LEU A 52 5.28 2.42 4.64
C LEU A 52 5.74 3.27 5.82
N GLU A 53 5.51 2.79 7.03
CA GLU A 53 5.98 3.43 8.24
C GLU A 53 7.13 2.65 8.86
N GLY A 54 8.22 3.30 9.20
CA GLY A 54 9.37 2.68 9.86
C GLY A 54 10.57 3.61 9.88
N VAL A 55 11.51 3.32 10.76
CA VAL A 55 12.74 4.10 10.93
C VAL A 55 13.58 4.11 9.64
N PRO A 56 14.47 5.08 9.47
CA PRO A 56 15.44 5.07 8.36
C PRO A 56 16.32 3.81 8.37
N GLY A 57 16.79 3.41 7.19
CA GLY A 57 17.72 2.27 7.08
C GLY A 57 17.06 0.89 6.93
N LEU A 58 15.73 0.76 6.97
CA LEU A 58 15.03 -0.51 6.84
C LEU A 58 14.76 -0.96 5.40
N ALA A 59 15.61 -0.54 4.45
CA ALA A 59 15.57 -0.93 3.04
C ALA A 59 14.25 -0.62 2.29
N LYS A 60 13.41 0.34 2.76
CA LYS A 60 12.16 0.73 2.10
C LYS A 60 12.38 1.11 0.63
N THR A 61 13.32 2.01 0.37
CA THR A 61 13.67 2.45 -0.99
C THR A 61 14.21 1.29 -1.85
N LEU A 62 15.04 0.42 -1.26
CA LEU A 62 15.56 -0.75 -1.95
C LEU A 62 14.44 -1.71 -2.34
N ALA A 63 13.49 -1.98 -1.46
CA ALA A 63 12.35 -2.85 -1.72
C ALA A 63 11.53 -2.38 -2.93
N VAL A 64 11.18 -1.09 -2.96
CA VAL A 64 10.39 -0.52 -4.06
C VAL A 64 11.16 -0.52 -5.38
N LYS A 65 12.43 -0.11 -5.34
CA LYS A 65 13.30 -0.13 -6.52
C LYS A 65 13.48 -1.56 -7.07
N THR A 66 13.66 -2.52 -6.18
CA THR A 66 13.81 -3.94 -6.53
C THR A 66 12.52 -4.49 -7.12
N LEU A 67 11.36 -4.19 -6.53
CA LEU A 67 10.06 -4.59 -7.05
C LEU A 67 9.85 -4.04 -8.48
N ALA A 68 10.11 -2.76 -8.70
CA ALA A 68 10.01 -2.16 -10.02
C ALA A 68 10.96 -2.80 -11.04
N ALA A 69 12.18 -3.13 -10.62
CA ALA A 69 13.17 -3.80 -11.48
C ALA A 69 12.73 -5.19 -11.93
N THR A 70 11.95 -5.93 -11.11
CA THR A 70 11.39 -7.22 -11.51
C THR A 70 10.32 -7.12 -12.60
N MET A 71 9.82 -5.92 -12.93
CA MET A 71 8.62 -5.69 -13.76
C MET A 71 8.89 -4.78 -14.94
N GLN A 72 9.97 -4.72 -15.60
CA GLN A 72 10.24 -3.83 -16.75
C GLN A 72 9.46 -2.49 -16.71
N ALA A 73 9.24 -1.97 -15.51
CA ALA A 73 8.36 -0.84 -15.24
C ALA A 73 9.17 0.40 -14.88
N LYS A 74 8.65 1.56 -15.26
CA LYS A 74 9.28 2.85 -14.97
C LYS A 74 9.14 3.15 -13.48
N PHE A 75 10.28 3.36 -12.81
CA PHE A 75 10.38 3.74 -11.41
C PHE A 75 10.86 5.18 -11.25
N GLN A 76 10.22 5.94 -10.36
CA GLN A 76 10.67 7.26 -9.93
C GLN A 76 10.68 7.35 -8.40
N ARG A 77 11.76 7.88 -7.84
CA ARG A 77 11.83 8.28 -6.44
C ARG A 77 11.71 9.79 -6.35
N ILE A 78 10.83 10.25 -5.50
CA ILE A 78 10.62 11.67 -5.19
C ILE A 78 10.91 11.85 -3.71
N GLN A 79 11.97 12.58 -3.38
CA GLN A 79 12.25 12.97 -2.00
C GLN A 79 11.40 14.17 -1.66
N PHE A 80 10.54 14.04 -0.67
CA PHE A 80 9.69 15.13 -0.20
C PHE A 80 10.50 16.05 0.72
N THR A 81 10.47 17.35 0.43
CA THR A 81 11.21 18.40 1.16
C THR A 81 10.30 19.62 1.35
N PRO A 82 10.60 20.50 2.33
CA PRO A 82 9.76 21.68 2.61
C PRO A 82 9.65 22.67 1.45
N ASP A 83 10.63 22.69 0.56
CA ASP A 83 10.72 23.60 -0.61
C ASP A 83 10.09 23.02 -1.89
N LEU A 84 9.62 21.77 -1.86
CA LEU A 84 9.01 21.12 -3.01
C LEU A 84 7.70 21.81 -3.41
N LEU A 85 7.46 21.96 -4.72
CA LEU A 85 6.25 22.54 -5.28
C LEU A 85 5.40 21.46 -5.98
N PRO A 86 4.06 21.62 -6.09
CA PRO A 86 3.21 20.72 -6.86
C PRO A 86 3.68 20.51 -8.30
N ALA A 87 4.20 21.56 -8.96
CA ALA A 87 4.72 21.48 -10.32
C ALA A 87 5.95 20.56 -10.45
N ASP A 88 6.72 20.36 -9.38
CA ASP A 88 7.85 19.44 -9.37
C ASP A 88 7.39 17.98 -9.45
N LEU A 89 6.17 17.69 -8.99
CA LEU A 89 5.54 16.36 -9.07
C LEU A 89 4.85 16.14 -10.41
N VAL A 90 3.96 17.07 -10.77
CA VAL A 90 3.05 16.91 -11.92
C VAL A 90 3.71 17.31 -13.24
N GLY A 91 4.63 18.26 -13.18
CA GLY A 91 5.23 18.87 -14.36
C GLY A 91 4.70 20.27 -14.63
N THR A 92 5.18 20.89 -15.68
CA THR A 92 4.89 22.30 -16.00
C THR A 92 4.87 22.56 -17.49
N LEU A 93 4.34 23.72 -17.88
CA LEU A 93 4.49 24.28 -19.23
C LEU A 93 5.81 25.04 -19.32
N VAL A 94 6.61 24.73 -20.33
CA VAL A 94 7.86 25.40 -20.62
C VAL A 94 7.71 26.21 -21.90
N TYR A 95 7.97 27.50 -21.84
CA TYR A 95 7.96 28.35 -23.02
C TYR A 95 9.21 28.14 -23.86
N ASN A 96 9.03 27.78 -25.10
CA ASN A 96 10.11 27.63 -26.08
C ASN A 96 10.27 28.97 -26.84
N GLN A 97 11.36 29.65 -26.61
CA GLN A 97 11.63 30.96 -27.25
C GLN A 97 11.85 30.87 -28.77
N ARG A 98 12.20 29.70 -29.31
CA ARG A 98 12.49 29.53 -30.76
C ARG A 98 11.24 29.51 -31.61
N ASP A 99 10.18 28.85 -31.12
CA ASP A 99 8.92 28.70 -31.85
C ASP A 99 7.76 29.46 -31.25
N GLY A 100 7.97 30.14 -30.10
CA GLY A 100 6.94 30.94 -29.41
C GLY A 100 5.83 30.11 -28.77
N GLN A 101 6.04 28.79 -28.58
CA GLN A 101 5.02 27.88 -28.09
C GLN A 101 5.33 27.37 -26.68
N PHE A 102 4.28 26.99 -25.95
CA PHE A 102 4.39 26.28 -24.70
C PHE A 102 4.44 24.77 -24.96
N THR A 103 5.46 24.10 -24.43
CA THR A 103 5.59 22.65 -24.45
C THR A 103 5.37 22.08 -23.06
N THR A 104 4.67 20.95 -22.95
CA THR A 104 4.45 20.27 -21.67
C THR A 104 5.68 19.47 -21.28
N ARG A 105 6.25 19.77 -20.12
CA ARG A 105 7.26 18.95 -19.46
C ARG A 105 6.60 18.14 -18.36
N LYS A 106 6.44 16.81 -18.58
CA LYS A 106 5.88 15.87 -17.62
C LYS A 106 6.80 15.72 -16.40
N GLY A 107 6.20 15.68 -15.21
CA GLY A 107 6.90 15.45 -13.95
C GLY A 107 7.14 13.98 -13.61
N PRO A 108 7.75 13.68 -12.45
CA PRO A 108 8.11 12.32 -12.03
C PRO A 108 6.89 11.42 -11.73
N LEU A 109 5.68 11.97 -11.57
CA LEU A 109 4.47 11.15 -11.40
C LEU A 109 4.14 10.31 -12.65
N PHE A 110 4.68 10.64 -13.83
CA PHE A 110 4.52 9.85 -15.03
C PHE A 110 5.45 8.64 -15.05
N ALA A 111 5.21 7.74 -14.11
CA ALA A 111 5.89 6.46 -13.94
C ALA A 111 4.91 5.41 -13.41
N ASN A 112 5.24 4.13 -13.58
CA ASN A 112 4.42 3.03 -13.05
C ASN A 112 4.55 2.89 -11.53
N PHE A 113 5.76 3.05 -11.02
CA PHE A 113 6.09 2.98 -9.59
C PHE A 113 6.67 4.31 -9.12
N VAL A 114 5.98 4.95 -8.21
CA VAL A 114 6.40 6.20 -7.59
C VAL A 114 6.67 5.95 -6.10
N LEU A 115 7.91 6.16 -5.67
CA LEU A 115 8.25 6.21 -4.26
C LEU A 115 8.24 7.67 -3.80
N ALA A 116 7.22 8.04 -3.03
CA ALA A 116 7.13 9.33 -2.34
C ALA A 116 7.84 9.20 -0.97
N ASP A 117 9.13 9.52 -0.95
CA ASP A 117 9.97 9.31 0.22
C ASP A 117 9.83 10.48 1.20
N GLU A 118 9.52 10.17 2.49
CA GLU A 118 9.27 11.14 3.57
C GLU A 118 8.14 12.12 3.24
N ILE A 119 6.97 11.59 2.82
CA ILE A 119 5.82 12.40 2.36
C ILE A 119 5.41 13.50 3.35
N ASN A 120 5.61 13.27 4.65
CA ASN A 120 5.29 14.22 5.71
C ASN A 120 6.27 15.41 5.81
N ARG A 121 7.34 15.48 5.02
CA ARG A 121 8.27 16.62 4.99
C ARG A 121 7.85 17.74 4.03
N ALA A 122 6.95 17.49 3.10
CA ALA A 122 6.49 18.51 2.16
C ALA A 122 5.20 19.19 2.60
N PRO A 123 4.96 20.44 2.17
CA PRO A 123 3.74 21.17 2.49
C PRO A 123 2.47 20.46 2.01
N ALA A 124 1.34 20.72 2.66
CA ALA A 124 0.05 20.13 2.37
C ALA A 124 -0.39 20.22 0.89
N LYS A 125 -0.01 21.31 0.18
CA LYS A 125 -0.33 21.48 -1.25
C LYS A 125 0.37 20.42 -2.12
N VAL A 126 1.60 20.05 -1.79
CA VAL A 126 2.37 19.03 -2.51
C VAL A 126 1.81 17.64 -2.23
N GLN A 127 1.52 17.36 -0.95
CA GLN A 127 0.86 16.13 -0.54
C GLN A 127 -0.49 15.96 -1.27
N SER A 128 -1.30 17.02 -1.34
CA SER A 128 -2.60 17.00 -2.03
C SER A 128 -2.47 16.70 -3.53
N ALA A 129 -1.46 17.25 -4.21
CA ALA A 129 -1.23 16.98 -5.63
C ALA A 129 -0.90 15.48 -5.88
N LEU A 130 -0.07 14.86 -5.02
CA LEU A 130 0.18 13.43 -5.10
C LEU A 130 -1.09 12.61 -4.87
N LEU A 131 -1.84 12.94 -3.82
CA LEU A 131 -3.05 12.21 -3.43
C LEU A 131 -4.19 12.35 -4.44
N GLU A 132 -4.26 13.48 -5.15
CA GLU A 132 -5.16 13.68 -6.28
C GLU A 132 -4.76 12.75 -7.45
N ALA A 133 -3.49 12.74 -7.83
CA ALA A 133 -3.00 11.87 -8.88
C ALA A 133 -3.21 10.37 -8.56
N MET A 134 -3.09 9.99 -7.28
CA MET A 134 -3.40 8.63 -6.80
C MET A 134 -4.86 8.25 -7.01
N GLN A 135 -5.77 9.17 -6.74
CA GLN A 135 -7.21 8.91 -6.81
C GLN A 135 -7.73 8.98 -8.25
N GLU A 136 -7.35 10.03 -8.98
CA GLU A 136 -7.88 10.32 -10.31
C GLU A 136 -7.16 9.57 -11.44
N ARG A 137 -5.98 8.97 -11.16
CA ARG A 137 -5.13 8.28 -12.15
C ARG A 137 -4.77 9.15 -13.36
N GLN A 138 -4.81 10.46 -13.18
CA GLN A 138 -4.50 11.46 -14.20
C GLN A 138 -3.92 12.71 -13.56
N VAL A 139 -3.28 13.54 -14.36
CA VAL A 139 -2.65 14.81 -13.96
C VAL A 139 -3.01 15.90 -14.95
N THR A 140 -3.37 17.07 -14.48
CA THR A 140 -3.64 18.26 -15.31
C THR A 140 -2.42 19.18 -15.29
N ILE A 141 -1.90 19.52 -16.49
CA ILE A 141 -0.80 20.47 -16.67
C ILE A 141 -1.26 21.58 -17.63
N GLY A 142 -1.41 22.80 -17.10
CA GLY A 142 -2.08 23.88 -17.82
C GLY A 142 -3.53 23.53 -18.10
N GLU A 143 -3.91 23.50 -19.38
CA GLU A 143 -5.29 23.20 -19.81
C GLU A 143 -5.48 21.72 -20.22
N LYS A 144 -4.43 20.90 -20.17
CA LYS A 144 -4.47 19.51 -20.65
C LYS A 144 -4.39 18.51 -19.51
N THR A 145 -5.28 17.53 -19.55
CA THR A 145 -5.26 16.37 -18.64
C THR A 145 -4.59 15.19 -19.32
N PHE A 146 -3.70 14.53 -18.61
CA PHE A 146 -2.92 13.39 -19.07
C PHE A 146 -3.19 12.20 -18.15
N PRO A 147 -3.61 11.04 -18.68
CA PRO A 147 -3.68 9.82 -17.88
C PRO A 147 -2.28 9.37 -17.46
N LEU A 148 -2.19 8.71 -16.31
CA LEU A 148 -0.97 8.05 -15.85
C LEU A 148 -0.89 6.63 -16.42
N ASP A 149 0.34 6.17 -16.66
CA ASP A 149 0.59 4.83 -17.21
C ASP A 149 0.21 3.74 -16.19
N GLU A 150 -0.49 2.69 -16.63
CA GLU A 150 -0.83 1.56 -15.78
C GLU A 150 0.17 0.39 -15.93
N PRO A 151 0.41 -0.40 -14.85
CA PRO A 151 -0.07 -0.18 -13.49
C PRO A 151 0.56 1.06 -12.86
N PHE A 152 -0.23 1.85 -12.10
CA PHE A 152 0.27 2.99 -11.35
C PHE A 152 0.20 2.69 -9.86
N LEU A 153 1.35 2.63 -9.19
CA LEU A 153 1.46 2.34 -7.77
C LEU A 153 2.29 3.42 -7.07
N VAL A 154 1.70 4.10 -6.11
CA VAL A 154 2.41 4.99 -5.20
C VAL A 154 2.70 4.27 -3.90
N LEU A 155 3.96 4.33 -3.50
CA LEU A 155 4.49 3.87 -2.25
C LEU A 155 5.01 5.10 -1.51
N ALA A 156 4.32 5.50 -0.44
CA ALA A 156 4.77 6.62 0.36
C ALA A 156 5.49 6.12 1.61
N THR A 157 6.52 6.84 2.06
CA THR A 157 7.18 6.53 3.33
C THR A 157 6.93 7.64 4.35
N GLN A 158 6.80 7.23 5.62
CA GLN A 158 6.81 8.12 6.77
C GLN A 158 7.87 7.65 7.77
N ASN A 159 8.56 8.62 8.37
CA ASN A 159 9.43 8.38 9.49
C ASN A 159 8.70 8.78 10.79
N PRO A 160 8.40 7.84 11.69
CA PRO A 160 7.65 8.14 12.91
C PRO A 160 8.48 8.92 13.95
N ILE A 161 9.81 8.94 13.84
CA ILE A 161 10.70 9.55 14.85
C ILE A 161 10.93 11.04 14.57
N GLU A 162 10.92 11.44 13.32
CA GLU A 162 11.14 12.84 12.93
C GLU A 162 9.85 13.65 13.09
N GLN A 163 9.80 14.51 14.11
CA GLN A 163 8.66 15.41 14.36
C GLN A 163 8.96 16.85 13.93
N GLU A 164 10.22 17.30 14.00
CA GLU A 164 10.61 18.65 13.60
C GLU A 164 10.56 18.83 12.08
N GLY A 165 9.94 19.92 11.63
CA GLY A 165 9.84 20.25 10.20
C GLY A 165 8.93 19.32 9.40
N THR A 166 8.01 18.61 10.05
CA THR A 166 7.05 17.73 9.40
C THR A 166 5.66 18.34 9.32
N TYR A 167 4.94 17.98 8.27
CA TYR A 167 3.54 18.31 8.03
C TYR A 167 2.74 16.99 8.07
N PRO A 168 2.10 16.64 9.18
CA PRO A 168 1.37 15.39 9.28
C PRO A 168 0.28 15.34 8.19
N LEU A 169 0.12 14.18 7.58
CA LEU A 169 -0.96 13.96 6.64
C LEU A 169 -2.29 13.99 7.41
N PRO A 170 -3.26 14.81 6.98
CA PRO A 170 -4.60 14.72 7.52
C PRO A 170 -5.18 13.31 7.34
N GLU A 171 -5.97 12.87 8.29
CA GLU A 171 -6.52 11.51 8.35
C GLU A 171 -7.34 11.14 7.11
N ALA A 172 -8.14 12.08 6.59
CA ALA A 172 -8.86 11.91 5.32
C ALA A 172 -7.94 11.68 4.11
N GLN A 173 -6.69 12.10 4.20
CA GLN A 173 -5.67 11.87 3.18
C GLN A 173 -4.98 10.52 3.36
N VAL A 174 -4.70 10.13 4.60
CA VAL A 174 -4.12 8.81 4.91
C VAL A 174 -5.10 7.69 4.54
N ASP A 175 -6.41 7.90 4.67
CA ASP A 175 -7.47 6.96 4.27
C ASP A 175 -7.44 6.57 2.77
N ARG A 176 -6.75 7.35 1.92
CA ARG A 176 -6.56 7.02 0.49
C ARG A 176 -5.56 5.90 0.24
N PHE A 177 -4.65 5.65 1.17
CA PHE A 177 -3.76 4.49 1.10
C PHE A 177 -4.53 3.23 1.49
N MET A 178 -4.43 2.18 0.67
CA MET A 178 -5.09 0.90 0.97
C MET A 178 -4.51 0.26 2.22
N LEU A 179 -3.18 0.22 2.31
CA LEU A 179 -2.44 -0.40 3.40
C LEU A 179 -1.51 0.63 4.05
N LYS A 180 -1.43 0.60 5.38
CA LYS A 180 -0.34 1.20 6.17
C LYS A 180 0.46 0.07 6.80
N VAL A 181 1.68 -0.14 6.30
CA VAL A 181 2.56 -1.24 6.69
C VAL A 181 3.63 -0.72 7.63
N LYS A 182 3.66 -1.21 8.86
CA LYS A 182 4.75 -0.95 9.80
C LYS A 182 5.91 -1.91 9.51
N ILE A 183 7.11 -1.35 9.42
CA ILE A 183 8.32 -2.08 9.09
C ILE A 183 9.22 -2.06 10.30
N ASP A 184 9.54 -3.24 10.79
CA ASP A 184 10.43 -3.46 11.91
C ASP A 184 11.84 -3.84 11.46
N TYR A 185 12.78 -3.84 12.41
CA TYR A 185 14.13 -4.30 12.21
C TYR A 185 14.15 -5.78 11.76
N PRO A 186 15.10 -6.15 10.89
CA PRO A 186 15.29 -7.54 10.51
C PRO A 186 15.71 -8.37 11.73
N ARG A 187 15.44 -9.67 11.67
CA ARG A 187 15.93 -10.60 12.69
C ARG A 187 17.45 -10.72 12.58
N ARG A 188 18.11 -11.07 13.68
CA ARG A 188 19.58 -11.21 13.77
C ARG A 188 20.18 -12.04 12.62
N ASP A 189 19.53 -13.15 12.24
CA ASP A 189 20.03 -14.02 11.17
C ASP A 189 19.93 -13.36 9.80
N ASP A 190 18.90 -12.56 9.57
CA ASP A 190 18.72 -11.80 8.32
C ASP A 190 19.68 -10.60 8.27
N GLU A 191 19.91 -9.93 9.40
CA GLU A 191 20.91 -8.87 9.50
C GLU A 191 22.33 -9.39 9.24
N MET A 192 22.64 -10.62 9.68
CA MET A 192 23.91 -11.30 9.34
C MET A 192 24.05 -11.49 7.82
N LYS A 193 22.96 -11.85 7.12
CA LYS A 193 22.96 -11.99 5.66
C LYS A 193 23.17 -10.62 4.99
N ILE A 194 22.45 -9.58 5.47
CA ILE A 194 22.60 -8.20 5.00
C ILE A 194 24.07 -7.75 5.14
N MET A 195 24.65 -7.91 6.31
CA MET A 195 26.02 -7.55 6.59
C MET A 195 26.99 -8.25 5.62
N ARG A 196 26.85 -9.57 5.45
CA ARG A 196 27.72 -10.35 4.55
C ARG A 196 27.58 -9.93 3.09
N GLN A 197 26.36 -9.70 2.62
CA GLN A 197 26.05 -9.34 1.24
C GLN A 197 26.55 -7.93 0.91
N TYR A 198 26.25 -6.96 1.78
CA TYR A 198 26.50 -5.54 1.50
C TYR A 198 27.85 -5.01 2.01
N SER A 199 28.61 -5.81 2.76
CA SER A 199 30.02 -5.51 3.07
C SER A 199 30.96 -5.85 1.92
N MET A 200 30.50 -6.59 0.91
CA MET A 200 31.22 -6.90 -0.32
C MET A 200 30.63 -6.09 -1.48
N SER A 201 31.43 -5.83 -2.50
CA SER A 201 31.02 -5.00 -3.65
C SER A 201 30.10 -5.71 -4.65
N ASP A 202 29.80 -7.00 -4.45
CA ASP A 202 29.11 -7.86 -5.42
C ASP A 202 27.66 -8.12 -5.02
N VAL A 203 26.77 -7.17 -5.31
CA VAL A 203 25.32 -7.33 -5.10
C VAL A 203 24.74 -7.99 -6.36
N PRO A 204 24.03 -9.13 -6.23
CA PRO A 204 23.48 -9.85 -7.38
C PRO A 204 22.48 -8.98 -8.15
N PRO A 205 22.48 -9.05 -9.49
CA PRO A 205 21.52 -8.33 -10.30
C PRO A 205 20.10 -8.89 -10.08
N VAL A 206 19.13 -7.98 -10.09
CA VAL A 206 17.69 -8.33 -10.11
C VAL A 206 17.22 -8.34 -11.56
N ASN A 207 16.65 -9.46 -11.98
CA ASN A 207 16.16 -9.62 -13.34
C ASN A 207 14.69 -9.23 -13.44
N ALA A 208 14.29 -8.67 -14.59
CA ALA A 208 12.90 -8.50 -14.93
C ALA A 208 12.28 -9.86 -15.27
N VAL A 209 11.24 -10.24 -14.54
CA VAL A 209 10.55 -11.55 -14.65
C VAL A 209 9.08 -11.39 -15.00
N VAL A 210 8.59 -10.15 -15.08
CA VAL A 210 7.19 -9.78 -15.32
C VAL A 210 7.14 -8.53 -16.19
N VAL A 211 6.12 -8.42 -17.04
CA VAL A 211 5.81 -7.19 -17.78
C VAL A 211 4.55 -6.52 -17.20
N PRO A 212 4.39 -5.19 -17.35
CA PRO A 212 3.25 -4.44 -16.81
C PRO A 212 1.88 -5.03 -17.19
N GLU A 213 1.75 -5.53 -18.39
CA GLU A 213 0.51 -6.12 -18.93
C GLU A 213 0.11 -7.41 -18.19
N GLU A 214 1.07 -8.16 -17.68
CA GLU A 214 0.80 -9.35 -16.87
C GLU A 214 0.21 -8.95 -15.51
N VAL A 215 0.69 -7.86 -14.91
CA VAL A 215 0.12 -7.30 -13.67
C VAL A 215 -1.35 -6.92 -13.88
N LEU A 216 -1.67 -6.26 -15.00
CA LEU A 216 -3.06 -5.87 -15.31
C LEU A 216 -3.96 -7.09 -15.52
N ARG A 217 -3.45 -8.19 -16.12
CA ARG A 217 -4.18 -9.45 -16.23
C ARG A 217 -4.44 -10.09 -14.86
N ILE A 218 -3.45 -10.04 -13.97
CA ILE A 218 -3.61 -10.54 -12.60
C ILE A 218 -4.65 -9.72 -11.84
N ARG A 219 -4.66 -8.39 -11.95
CA ARG A 219 -5.68 -7.55 -11.31
C ARG A 219 -7.09 -8.01 -11.68
N LYS A 220 -7.36 -8.25 -12.97
CA LYS A 220 -8.66 -8.78 -13.42
C LYS A 220 -8.98 -10.14 -12.83
N LEU A 221 -7.99 -11.03 -12.78
CA LEU A 221 -8.16 -12.36 -12.18
C LEU A 221 -8.41 -12.28 -10.67
N VAL A 222 -7.76 -11.37 -9.95
CA VAL A 222 -7.99 -11.12 -8.52
C VAL A 222 -9.41 -10.60 -8.26
N GLU A 223 -9.97 -9.79 -9.16
CA GLU A 223 -11.37 -9.33 -9.07
C GLU A 223 -12.39 -10.48 -9.22
N GLU A 224 -12.05 -11.56 -9.93
CA GLU A 224 -12.90 -12.74 -10.09
C GLU A 224 -12.89 -13.68 -8.87
N ILE A 225 -11.96 -13.50 -7.91
CA ILE A 225 -11.88 -14.33 -6.70
C ILE A 225 -13.18 -14.23 -5.90
N TYR A 226 -13.76 -15.39 -5.61
CA TYR A 226 -15.04 -15.49 -4.92
C TYR A 226 -14.95 -15.01 -3.47
N VAL A 227 -15.95 -14.27 -3.05
CA VAL A 227 -16.16 -13.86 -1.66
C VAL A 227 -17.57 -14.32 -1.23
N ASP A 228 -17.62 -15.15 -0.22
CA ASP A 228 -18.91 -15.62 0.34
C ASP A 228 -19.63 -14.44 1.04
N PRO A 229 -20.96 -14.31 0.90
CA PRO A 229 -21.75 -13.30 1.62
C PRO A 229 -21.51 -13.28 3.14
N LYS A 230 -21.18 -14.41 3.76
CA LYS A 230 -20.82 -14.47 5.17
C LYS A 230 -19.49 -13.74 5.47
N ILE A 231 -18.53 -13.82 4.55
CA ILE A 231 -17.27 -13.06 4.65
C ILE A 231 -17.54 -11.55 4.46
N GLU A 232 -18.45 -11.17 3.55
CA GLU A 232 -18.86 -9.77 3.39
C GLU A 232 -19.51 -9.24 4.65
N ALA A 233 -20.43 -10.02 5.27
CA ALA A 233 -21.04 -9.68 6.55
C ALA A 233 -19.98 -9.54 7.67
N TYR A 234 -19.04 -10.49 7.77
CA TYR A 234 -17.94 -10.43 8.73
C TYR A 234 -17.09 -9.17 8.58
N VAL A 235 -16.75 -8.77 7.35
CA VAL A 235 -16.05 -7.51 7.08
C VAL A 235 -16.85 -6.30 7.53
N LEU A 236 -18.17 -6.29 7.26
CA LEU A 236 -19.04 -5.21 7.73
C LEU A 236 -19.09 -5.15 9.24
N ASP A 237 -19.22 -6.29 9.93
CA ASP A 237 -19.24 -6.35 11.40
C ASP A 237 -17.96 -5.79 12.00
N ILE A 238 -16.79 -6.13 11.46
CA ILE A 238 -15.49 -5.56 11.87
C ILE A 238 -15.49 -4.03 11.73
N VAL A 239 -15.90 -3.52 10.56
CA VAL A 239 -15.88 -2.08 10.29
C VAL A 239 -16.93 -1.34 11.14
N PHE A 240 -18.13 -1.90 11.31
CA PHE A 240 -19.16 -1.32 12.16
C PHE A 240 -18.78 -1.35 13.64
N ALA A 241 -18.07 -2.38 14.11
CA ALA A 241 -17.55 -2.43 15.47
C ALA A 241 -16.57 -1.28 15.77
N THR A 242 -15.88 -0.73 14.77
CA THR A 242 -15.06 0.48 14.96
C THR A 242 -15.91 1.75 15.16
N ARG A 243 -17.16 1.78 14.73
CA ARG A 243 -18.07 2.95 14.77
C ARG A 243 -19.10 2.87 15.90
N GLN A 244 -19.58 1.67 16.17
CA GLN A 244 -20.65 1.36 17.10
C GLN A 244 -20.29 0.13 17.95
N PRO A 245 -19.18 0.18 18.71
CA PRO A 245 -18.65 -0.98 19.41
C PRO A 245 -19.66 -1.57 20.43
N GLU A 246 -20.57 -0.75 20.96
CA GLU A 246 -21.61 -1.18 21.88
C GLU A 246 -22.56 -2.23 21.29
N GLN A 247 -22.75 -2.26 19.98
CA GLN A 247 -23.58 -3.26 19.30
C GLN A 247 -22.89 -4.63 19.17
N PHE A 248 -21.57 -4.68 19.40
CA PHE A 248 -20.73 -5.85 19.22
C PHE A 248 -20.10 -6.35 20.52
N LYS A 249 -20.70 -6.06 21.67
CA LYS A 249 -20.19 -6.42 23.02
C LYS A 249 -18.81 -5.80 23.33
N LEU A 250 -18.53 -4.64 22.76
CA LEU A 250 -17.27 -3.90 22.88
C LEU A 250 -17.51 -2.51 23.48
N SER A 251 -18.48 -2.40 24.41
CA SER A 251 -18.89 -1.10 25.00
C SER A 251 -17.73 -0.34 25.66
N ASP A 252 -16.72 -1.03 26.15
CA ASP A 252 -15.51 -0.50 26.73
C ASP A 252 -14.57 0.18 25.71
N LEU A 253 -14.70 -0.11 24.41
CA LEU A 253 -14.01 0.62 23.35
C LEU A 253 -14.65 1.97 23.01
N LYS A 254 -15.90 2.21 23.42
CA LYS A 254 -16.66 3.42 23.07
C LYS A 254 -15.93 4.72 23.46
N PRO A 255 -15.43 4.87 24.71
CA PRO A 255 -14.67 6.07 25.09
C PRO A 255 -13.30 6.16 24.43
N LEU A 256 -12.74 5.03 23.98
CA LEU A 256 -11.38 4.94 23.42
C LEU A 256 -11.32 5.26 21.92
N ILE A 257 -12.44 5.23 21.21
CA ILE A 257 -12.49 5.50 19.77
C ILE A 257 -13.09 6.89 19.53
N GLN A 258 -12.31 7.78 18.93
CA GLN A 258 -12.78 9.10 18.52
C GLN A 258 -13.56 9.01 17.20
N TYR A 259 -12.97 8.34 16.19
CA TYR A 259 -13.61 8.08 14.90
C TYR A 259 -13.29 6.65 14.43
N GLY A 260 -14.35 5.94 14.00
CA GLY A 260 -14.23 4.63 13.37
C GLY A 260 -13.90 4.71 11.88
N ALA A 261 -13.58 3.57 11.29
CA ALA A 261 -13.13 3.45 9.92
C ALA A 261 -14.21 3.86 8.90
N SER A 262 -13.82 4.51 7.80
CA SER A 262 -14.70 4.93 6.70
C SER A 262 -15.21 3.73 5.87
N PRO A 263 -16.20 3.90 4.98
CA PRO A 263 -16.62 2.83 4.04
C PRO A 263 -15.50 2.33 3.12
N ARG A 264 -14.44 3.13 2.90
CA ARG A 264 -13.24 2.67 2.19
C ARG A 264 -12.58 1.46 2.87
N ALA A 265 -12.68 1.36 4.20
CA ALA A 265 -12.15 0.21 4.93
C ALA A 265 -12.79 -1.10 4.48
N SER A 266 -14.12 -1.16 4.34
CA SER A 266 -14.83 -2.36 3.86
C SER A 266 -14.38 -2.73 2.44
N ILE A 267 -14.29 -1.73 1.54
CA ILE A 267 -13.84 -1.92 0.16
C ILE A 267 -12.40 -2.46 0.14
N TYR A 268 -11.50 -1.86 0.91
CA TYR A 268 -10.09 -2.23 0.92
C TYR A 268 -9.82 -3.56 1.62
N LEU A 269 -10.60 -3.91 2.66
CA LEU A 269 -10.54 -5.24 3.26
C LEU A 269 -10.86 -6.34 2.24
N ILE A 270 -11.93 -6.19 1.46
CA ILE A 270 -12.31 -7.16 0.42
C ILE A 270 -11.25 -7.20 -0.70
N LYS A 271 -10.83 -6.05 -1.22
CA LYS A 271 -9.81 -5.98 -2.29
C LYS A 271 -8.49 -6.61 -1.87
N ALA A 272 -7.99 -6.24 -0.69
CA ALA A 272 -6.73 -6.76 -0.16
C ALA A 272 -6.82 -8.25 0.20
N ALA A 273 -7.98 -8.73 0.71
CA ALA A 273 -8.20 -10.14 1.00
C ALA A 273 -8.21 -11.00 -0.27
N ARG A 274 -8.82 -10.52 -1.36
CA ARG A 274 -8.75 -11.18 -2.68
C ARG A 274 -7.30 -11.31 -3.15
N ALA A 275 -6.53 -10.22 -3.10
CA ALA A 275 -5.11 -10.25 -3.46
C ALA A 275 -4.29 -11.16 -2.53
N HIS A 276 -4.62 -11.23 -1.23
CA HIS A 276 -3.99 -12.16 -0.30
C HIS A 276 -4.34 -13.61 -0.63
N ALA A 277 -5.61 -13.92 -0.93
CA ALA A 277 -6.05 -15.25 -1.37
C ALA A 277 -5.34 -15.69 -2.66
N PHE A 278 -5.15 -14.76 -3.62
CA PHE A 278 -4.33 -14.97 -4.82
C PHE A 278 -2.90 -15.40 -4.47
N LEU A 279 -2.22 -14.68 -3.56
CA LEU A 279 -0.88 -15.05 -3.09
C LEU A 279 -0.84 -16.40 -2.38
N ARG A 280 -1.98 -16.87 -1.85
CA ARG A 280 -2.17 -18.19 -1.23
C ARG A 280 -2.71 -19.24 -2.21
N ARG A 281 -2.75 -18.93 -3.52
CA ARG A 281 -3.18 -19.83 -4.62
C ARG A 281 -4.63 -20.32 -4.47
N ARG A 282 -5.52 -19.48 -3.94
CA ARG A 282 -6.93 -19.79 -3.73
C ARG A 282 -7.85 -18.92 -4.57
N GLY A 283 -8.88 -19.53 -5.17
CA GLY A 283 -9.94 -18.86 -5.93
C GLY A 283 -11.07 -18.29 -5.08
N TYR A 284 -10.92 -18.31 -3.76
CA TYR A 284 -11.90 -17.81 -2.80
C TYR A 284 -11.21 -17.23 -1.57
N VAL A 285 -11.90 -16.27 -0.93
CA VAL A 285 -11.47 -15.62 0.31
C VAL A 285 -11.92 -16.45 1.51
N VAL A 286 -11.07 -16.54 2.53
CA VAL A 286 -11.38 -17.13 3.84
C VAL A 286 -11.20 -16.07 4.95
N PRO A 287 -11.80 -16.27 6.15
CA PRO A 287 -11.67 -15.31 7.25
C PRO A 287 -10.22 -14.98 7.62
N GLU A 288 -9.31 -15.95 7.48
CA GLU A 288 -7.88 -15.78 7.74
C GLU A 288 -7.23 -14.75 6.81
N ASP A 289 -7.76 -14.59 5.58
CA ASP A 289 -7.28 -13.53 4.67
C ASP A 289 -7.61 -12.16 5.22
N ILE A 290 -8.86 -11.97 5.70
CA ILE A 290 -9.29 -10.72 6.32
C ILE A 290 -8.43 -10.39 7.54
N ARG A 291 -8.16 -11.36 8.40
CA ARG A 291 -7.30 -11.19 9.58
C ARG A 291 -5.85 -10.88 9.21
N ALA A 292 -5.33 -11.56 8.19
CA ALA A 292 -3.94 -11.39 7.76
C ALA A 292 -3.63 -9.96 7.28
N ILE A 293 -4.59 -9.30 6.59
CA ILE A 293 -4.40 -7.96 6.04
C ILE A 293 -5.10 -6.87 6.86
N GLY A 294 -5.98 -7.24 7.76
CA GLY A 294 -6.90 -6.33 8.41
C GLY A 294 -6.22 -5.26 9.26
N MET A 295 -5.14 -5.61 9.96
CA MET A 295 -4.36 -4.64 10.71
C MET A 295 -3.77 -3.56 9.80
N ASP A 296 -3.23 -3.94 8.64
CA ASP A 296 -2.62 -3.00 7.70
C ASP A 296 -3.66 -2.11 7.00
N VAL A 297 -4.91 -2.58 6.89
CA VAL A 297 -6.02 -1.78 6.37
C VAL A 297 -6.60 -0.86 7.42
N LEU A 298 -6.69 -1.27 8.69
CA LEU A 298 -7.49 -0.58 9.72
C LEU A 298 -6.68 0.35 10.62
N ARG A 299 -5.37 0.08 10.87
CA ARG A 299 -4.57 0.84 11.86
C ARG A 299 -4.52 2.35 11.62
N HIS A 300 -4.70 2.82 10.41
CA HIS A 300 -4.69 4.23 10.04
C HIS A 300 -6.10 4.79 9.79
N ARG A 301 -7.13 4.02 10.10
CA ARG A 301 -8.54 4.36 9.91
C ARG A 301 -9.34 4.40 11.19
N VAL A 302 -8.78 3.82 12.25
CA VAL A 302 -9.35 3.90 13.60
C VAL A 302 -8.57 4.96 14.36
N MET A 303 -9.24 6.02 14.74
CA MET A 303 -8.65 7.10 15.52
C MET A 303 -9.01 6.93 16.97
N VAL A 304 -7.99 6.93 17.80
CA VAL A 304 -8.17 6.83 19.24
C VAL A 304 -8.45 8.21 19.86
N SER A 305 -9.13 8.23 20.99
CA SER A 305 -9.42 9.43 21.76
C SER A 305 -8.23 9.84 22.61
N TYR A 306 -8.25 11.08 23.15
CA TYR A 306 -7.27 11.53 24.12
C TYR A 306 -7.26 10.67 25.40
N GLU A 307 -8.40 10.07 25.76
CA GLU A 307 -8.51 9.14 26.89
C GLU A 307 -7.69 7.87 26.61
N ALA A 308 -7.82 7.33 25.39
CA ALA A 308 -7.03 6.18 24.97
C ALA A 308 -5.52 6.50 24.92
N GLU A 309 -5.14 7.68 24.42
CA GLU A 309 -3.74 8.12 24.43
C GLU A 309 -3.18 8.23 25.85
N ALA A 310 -3.97 8.73 26.79
CA ALA A 310 -3.59 8.81 28.21
C ALA A 310 -3.44 7.42 28.87
N GLU A 311 -4.15 6.43 28.38
CA GLU A 311 -4.07 5.03 28.81
C GLU A 311 -3.06 4.21 27.99
N GLU A 312 -2.30 4.84 27.08
CA GLU A 312 -1.35 4.20 26.16
C GLU A 312 -2.00 3.15 25.22
N VAL A 313 -3.33 3.27 24.98
CA VAL A 313 -4.06 2.39 24.06
C VAL A 313 -3.86 2.84 22.62
N THR A 314 -3.34 1.96 21.81
CA THR A 314 -3.05 2.21 20.38
C THR A 314 -4.22 1.84 19.47
N PRO A 315 -4.30 2.38 18.22
CA PRO A 315 -5.24 1.91 17.22
C PRO A 315 -5.14 0.40 16.99
N GLU A 316 -3.94 -0.16 17.06
CA GLU A 316 -3.68 -1.59 16.91
C GLU A 316 -4.32 -2.42 18.04
N ASP A 317 -4.32 -1.92 19.27
CA ASP A 317 -4.96 -2.59 20.40
C ASP A 317 -6.47 -2.63 20.23
N VAL A 318 -7.06 -1.52 19.78
CA VAL A 318 -8.49 -1.45 19.45
C VAL A 318 -8.85 -2.44 18.35
N VAL A 319 -8.10 -2.45 17.25
CA VAL A 319 -8.33 -3.35 16.11
C VAL A 319 -8.15 -4.81 16.53
N ASN A 320 -7.13 -5.15 17.29
CA ASN A 320 -6.90 -6.50 17.83
C ASN A 320 -8.07 -6.97 18.69
N LYS A 321 -8.60 -6.10 19.56
CA LYS A 321 -9.74 -6.43 20.41
C LYS A 321 -11.00 -6.69 19.59
N ILE A 322 -11.25 -5.91 18.54
CA ILE A 322 -12.35 -6.14 17.60
C ILE A 322 -12.19 -7.50 16.91
N PHE A 323 -11.03 -7.81 16.34
CA PHE A 323 -10.77 -9.11 15.69
C PHE A 323 -10.92 -10.31 16.63
N ASN A 324 -10.64 -10.14 17.92
CA ASN A 324 -10.76 -11.21 18.91
C ASN A 324 -12.19 -11.38 19.43
N THR A 325 -13.09 -10.39 19.22
CA THR A 325 -14.47 -10.42 19.73
C THR A 325 -15.48 -10.76 18.63
N ILE A 326 -15.27 -10.26 17.42
CA ILE A 326 -16.18 -10.53 16.30
C ILE A 326 -16.09 -12.01 15.91
N GLU A 327 -17.26 -12.66 15.86
CA GLU A 327 -17.41 -14.07 15.53
C GLU A 327 -16.97 -14.33 14.07
N VAL A 328 -16.18 -15.37 13.90
CA VAL A 328 -15.69 -15.80 12.59
C VAL A 328 -16.75 -16.70 11.94
N PRO A 329 -17.16 -16.45 10.68
CA PRO A 329 -18.22 -17.20 10.02
C PRO A 329 -17.85 -18.65 9.66
#